data_b6dc2a65ce3b7948801b8d4c8ab2c055
#
_entry.id   b6dc2a65ce3b7948801b8d4c8ab2c055
#
_cell.length_a   1.000
_cell.length_b   1.000
_cell.length_c   1.000
_cell.angle_alpha   90.00
_cell.angle_beta   90.00
_cell.angle_gamma   90.00
#
_symmetry.space_group_name_H-M   'P 1'
#
loop_
_entity.id
_entity.type
_entity.pdbx_description
1 polymer ?
#
loop_
_entity_poly.entity_id
_entity_poly.type
_entity_poly.pdbx_seq_one_letter_code
_entity_poly.pdbx_strand_id
1 'polypeptide(L)'
;MNNELKGGRRIDDWRPEDEKFWANGGKQTATRNLWISIPNLLLAFSVWVIWSVVVVRMPDAGFHFNKAQLSWLTALPALSGATLRIFYSFLVPIFGGRKLTTLATLSLLIPTIWMGFALQDPNTPFATFVIIALLCGFGGANFASSMSNISFFYPKSQQGTAMGLNAGLGNLGVSVMQFLVPAVIGVGIFGALGGDAQTTAKGTTMYLQNAGFVWVPLIIIAALAAWFGMNDLSSAKASFKDQSVIFGRQQNWIMCILYLATFGSFIGFSAAFPMLIKQSFPDVNPLKVAFLGPLVGALFRPFGGWLADKLGGAKVTLINYGVMALTVIAVMYFLKAGNFAGYFACF
;
A
#
# COMPACT_ATOMS: atom_id res chain seq x y z
N MET A 1 12.07 18.82 30.59
CA MET A 1 12.13 18.11 29.30
C MET A 1 13.28 17.14 29.40
N ASN A 2 12.96 15.86 29.68
CA ASN A 2 13.99 14.87 29.94
C ASN A 2 14.91 14.69 28.72
N ASN A 3 16.21 14.81 28.94
CA ASN A 3 17.27 14.59 27.94
C ASN A 3 17.22 13.19 27.29
N GLU A 4 16.57 12.25 27.94
CA GLU A 4 16.43 10.84 27.49
C GLU A 4 15.63 10.67 26.18
N LEU A 5 14.65 11.55 25.91
CA LEU A 5 13.89 11.55 24.65
C LEU A 5 14.59 12.32 23.52
N LYS A 6 15.63 13.10 23.83
CA LYS A 6 16.38 13.93 22.86
C LYS A 6 17.57 13.22 22.21
N GLY A 7 18.06 12.12 22.76
CA GLY A 7 19.43 11.68 22.52
C GLY A 7 19.62 10.48 21.62
N GLY A 8 18.65 9.61 21.37
CA GLY A 8 18.93 8.33 20.74
C GLY A 8 17.92 7.93 19.66
N ARG A 9 18.41 7.28 18.59
CA ARG A 9 17.54 6.57 17.63
C ARG A 9 16.84 5.37 18.27
N ARG A 10 17.32 4.91 19.43
CA ARG A 10 16.75 3.86 20.26
C ARG A 10 16.20 4.45 21.55
N ILE A 11 14.97 4.11 21.90
CA ILE A 11 14.30 4.53 23.13
C ILE A 11 14.15 3.32 24.02
N ASP A 12 14.75 3.35 25.20
CA ASP A 12 14.76 2.24 26.15
C ASP A 12 13.58 2.32 27.13
N ASP A 13 13.16 3.52 27.52
CA ASP A 13 11.98 3.76 28.37
C ASP A 13 10.84 4.36 27.53
N TRP A 14 9.78 3.56 27.30
CA TRP A 14 8.61 3.97 26.55
C TRP A 14 7.33 3.55 27.27
N ARG A 15 6.57 4.55 27.78
CA ARG A 15 5.38 4.34 28.62
C ARG A 15 4.19 5.14 28.08
N PRO A 16 3.58 4.75 26.97
CA PRO A 16 2.52 5.52 26.33
C PRO A 16 1.24 5.61 27.16
N GLU A 17 1.01 4.67 28.10
CA GLU A 17 -0.16 4.67 29.00
C GLU A 17 0.02 5.62 30.20
N ASP A 18 1.24 6.13 30.48
CA ASP A 18 1.50 7.13 31.51
C ASP A 18 1.17 8.52 30.96
N GLU A 19 0.12 9.15 31.46
CA GLU A 19 -0.37 10.45 31.01
C GLU A 19 0.70 11.56 31.12
N LYS A 20 1.51 11.54 32.18
CA LYS A 20 2.60 12.52 32.37
C LYS A 20 3.71 12.32 31.35
N PHE A 21 4.12 11.06 31.12
CA PHE A 21 5.10 10.72 30.09
C PHE A 21 4.58 11.11 28.70
N TRP A 22 3.33 10.82 28.44
CA TRP A 22 2.69 11.13 27.16
C TRP A 22 2.65 12.64 26.88
N ALA A 23 2.24 13.43 27.85
CA ALA A 23 2.19 14.89 27.76
C ALA A 23 3.59 15.54 27.64
N ASN A 24 4.61 14.96 28.32
CA ASN A 24 5.97 15.51 28.38
C ASN A 24 6.90 15.09 27.22
N GLY A 25 6.35 14.73 26.06
CA GLY A 25 7.14 14.47 24.84
C GLY A 25 6.86 13.11 24.18
N GLY A 26 6.21 12.16 24.87
CA GLY A 26 5.79 10.88 24.31
C GLY A 26 4.93 11.07 23.05
N LYS A 27 3.88 11.89 23.15
CA LYS A 27 2.99 12.23 22.03
C LYS A 27 3.75 12.82 20.83
N GLN A 28 4.68 13.75 21.06
CA GLN A 28 5.45 14.36 19.98
C GLN A 28 6.33 13.33 19.25
N THR A 29 6.95 12.43 20.00
CA THR A 29 7.79 11.36 19.45
C THR A 29 6.95 10.37 18.66
N ALA A 30 5.80 9.93 19.18
CA ALA A 30 4.87 9.04 18.49
C ALA A 30 4.35 9.68 17.20
N THR A 31 3.94 10.94 17.25
CA THR A 31 3.44 11.71 16.09
C THR A 31 4.52 11.84 15.01
N ARG A 32 5.77 12.11 15.36
CA ARG A 32 6.88 12.15 14.39
C ARG A 32 7.07 10.79 13.71
N ASN A 33 7.09 9.70 14.47
CA ASN A 33 7.23 8.36 13.91
C ASN A 33 6.05 8.03 12.98
N LEU A 34 4.82 8.39 13.33
CA LEU A 34 3.64 8.20 12.49
C LEU A 34 3.74 8.97 11.16
N TRP A 35 4.07 10.27 11.22
CA TRP A 35 4.14 11.09 10.00
C TRP A 35 5.30 10.72 9.06
N ILE A 36 6.36 10.08 9.57
CA ILE A 36 7.41 9.50 8.74
C ILE A 36 7.00 8.12 8.20
N SER A 37 6.26 7.33 8.99
CA SER A 37 5.76 6.02 8.56
C SER A 37 4.80 6.12 7.37
N ILE A 38 3.92 7.12 7.37
CA ILE A 38 2.89 7.33 6.34
C ILE A 38 3.45 7.41 4.92
N PRO A 39 4.41 8.30 4.56
CA PRO A 39 4.95 8.34 3.20
C PRO A 39 5.70 7.07 2.80
N ASN A 40 6.39 6.39 3.73
CA ASN A 40 7.01 5.10 3.46
C ASN A 40 5.95 4.05 3.09
N LEU A 41 4.84 4.03 3.81
CA LEU A 41 3.74 3.12 3.54
C LEU A 41 2.97 3.50 2.26
N LEU A 42 2.80 4.78 1.97
CA LEU A 42 2.20 5.27 0.73
C LEU A 42 2.97 4.79 -0.49
N LEU A 43 4.30 4.92 -0.49
CA LEU A 43 5.16 4.43 -1.57
C LEU A 43 5.11 2.90 -1.69
N ALA A 44 5.04 2.20 -0.57
CA ALA A 44 4.88 0.75 -0.55
C ALA A 44 3.58 0.33 -1.26
N PHE A 45 2.46 1.00 -0.99
CA PHE A 45 1.20 0.74 -1.69
C PHE A 45 1.24 1.14 -3.16
N SER A 46 1.90 2.23 -3.50
CA SER A 46 2.07 2.67 -4.89
C SER A 46 2.78 1.61 -5.73
N VAL A 47 3.90 1.08 -5.23
CA VAL A 47 4.67 0.05 -5.92
C VAL A 47 3.91 -1.29 -5.93
N TRP A 48 3.20 -1.62 -4.85
CA TRP A 48 2.47 -2.88 -4.75
C TRP A 48 1.41 -3.06 -5.83
N VAL A 49 0.67 -1.99 -6.18
CA VAL A 49 -0.45 -2.05 -7.12
C VAL A 49 -0.13 -1.44 -8.50
N ILE A 50 1.12 -1.14 -8.79
CA ILE A 50 1.56 -0.45 -10.01
C ILE A 50 1.12 -1.18 -11.29
N TRP A 51 1.05 -2.51 -11.24
CA TRP A 51 0.62 -3.34 -12.35
C TRP A 51 -0.82 -3.07 -12.79
N SER A 52 -1.69 -2.55 -11.90
CA SER A 52 -3.07 -2.20 -12.26
C SER A 52 -3.17 -1.16 -13.39
N VAL A 53 -2.16 -0.31 -13.54
CA VAL A 53 -2.06 0.70 -14.61
C VAL A 53 -1.16 0.23 -15.74
N VAL A 54 -0.01 -0.36 -15.41
CA VAL A 54 0.98 -0.79 -16.42
C VAL A 54 0.38 -1.79 -17.40
N VAL A 55 -0.34 -2.82 -16.93
CA VAL A 55 -0.95 -3.84 -17.81
C VAL A 55 -1.97 -3.25 -18.80
N VAL A 56 -2.61 -2.14 -18.44
CA VAL A 56 -3.58 -1.46 -19.32
C VAL A 56 -2.87 -0.80 -20.50
N ARG A 57 -1.61 -0.39 -20.32
CA ARG A 57 -0.79 0.33 -21.30
C ARG A 57 0.19 -0.54 -22.06
N MET A 58 0.54 -1.73 -21.56
CA MET A 58 1.50 -2.63 -22.22
C MET A 58 1.14 -2.94 -23.68
N PRO A 59 -0.13 -3.21 -24.04
CA PRO A 59 -0.46 -3.42 -25.46
C PRO A 59 -0.17 -2.20 -26.34
N ASP A 60 -0.39 -0.99 -25.82
CA ASP A 60 -0.10 0.26 -26.54
C ASP A 60 1.40 0.47 -26.73
N ALA A 61 2.26 -0.10 -25.87
CA ALA A 61 3.71 -0.07 -25.92
C ALA A 61 4.34 -1.20 -26.74
N GLY A 62 3.52 -2.03 -27.41
CA GLY A 62 4.00 -3.10 -28.29
C GLY A 62 4.21 -4.46 -27.61
N PHE A 63 3.75 -4.64 -26.35
CA PHE A 63 3.80 -5.94 -25.68
C PHE A 63 2.61 -6.83 -26.11
N HIS A 64 2.90 -8.04 -26.57
CA HIS A 64 1.92 -8.98 -27.10
C HIS A 64 1.52 -10.07 -26.08
N PHE A 65 1.13 -9.64 -24.86
CA PHE A 65 0.63 -10.57 -23.84
C PHE A 65 -0.88 -10.76 -23.94
N ASN A 66 -1.32 -12.01 -23.75
CA ASN A 66 -2.75 -12.32 -23.73
C ASN A 66 -3.43 -11.84 -22.43
N LYS A 67 -4.78 -11.84 -22.41
CA LYS A 67 -5.57 -11.36 -21.27
C LYS A 67 -5.24 -12.09 -19.96
N ALA A 68 -5.00 -13.40 -20.02
CA ALA A 68 -4.65 -14.19 -18.83
C ALA A 68 -3.29 -13.76 -18.28
N GLN A 69 -2.28 -13.56 -19.12
CA GLN A 69 -0.95 -13.08 -18.71
C GLN A 69 -1.03 -11.71 -18.04
N LEU A 70 -1.76 -10.75 -18.63
CA LEU A 70 -1.95 -9.41 -18.02
C LEU A 70 -2.70 -9.49 -16.69
N SER A 71 -3.68 -10.37 -16.56
CA SER A 71 -4.39 -10.60 -15.30
C SER A 71 -3.47 -11.21 -14.23
N TRP A 72 -2.59 -12.13 -14.61
CA TRP A 72 -1.58 -12.67 -13.68
C TRP A 72 -0.63 -11.59 -13.17
N LEU A 73 -0.11 -10.71 -14.04
CA LEU A 73 0.75 -9.60 -13.60
C LEU A 73 0.06 -8.69 -12.58
N THR A 74 -1.25 -8.52 -12.70
CA THR A 74 -2.03 -7.73 -11.73
C THR A 74 -2.22 -8.48 -10.40
N ALA A 75 -2.37 -9.81 -10.42
CA ALA A 75 -2.65 -10.63 -9.25
C ALA A 75 -1.39 -11.02 -8.44
N LEU A 76 -0.27 -11.24 -9.10
CA LEU A 76 0.96 -11.73 -8.48
C LEU A 76 1.51 -10.86 -7.35
N PRO A 77 1.49 -9.51 -7.42
CA PRO A 77 1.91 -8.67 -6.30
C PRO A 77 1.02 -8.87 -5.06
N ALA A 78 -0.28 -9.10 -5.25
CA ALA A 78 -1.18 -9.35 -4.14
C ALA A 78 -0.87 -10.69 -3.46
N LEU A 79 -0.61 -11.74 -4.24
CA LEU A 79 -0.24 -13.06 -3.74
C LEU A 79 1.07 -13.02 -2.95
N SER A 80 2.14 -12.48 -3.54
CA SER A 80 3.44 -12.39 -2.88
C SER A 80 3.41 -11.45 -1.66
N GLY A 81 2.72 -10.32 -1.76
CA GLY A 81 2.56 -9.39 -0.65
C GLY A 81 1.80 -9.99 0.52
N ALA A 82 0.75 -10.76 0.28
CA ALA A 82 0.01 -11.46 1.32
C ALA A 82 0.87 -12.52 2.02
N THR A 83 1.63 -13.31 1.26
CA THR A 83 2.54 -14.32 1.79
C THR A 83 3.66 -13.69 2.62
N LEU A 84 4.29 -12.64 2.12
CA LEU A 84 5.38 -11.96 2.82
C LEU A 84 4.91 -11.26 4.09
N ARG A 85 3.64 -10.85 4.20
CA ARG A 85 3.05 -10.26 5.40
C ARG A 85 3.20 -11.13 6.63
N ILE A 86 3.10 -12.45 6.46
CA ILE A 86 3.26 -13.40 7.55
C ILE A 86 4.64 -13.20 8.21
N PHE A 87 5.69 -13.09 7.41
CA PHE A 87 7.05 -12.88 7.91
C PHE A 87 7.24 -11.46 8.46
N TYR A 88 6.81 -10.44 7.73
CA TYR A 88 6.97 -9.03 8.13
C TYR A 88 6.27 -8.68 9.45
N SER A 89 5.21 -9.40 9.81
CA SER A 89 4.51 -9.23 11.09
C SER A 89 5.42 -9.45 12.30
N PHE A 90 6.42 -10.33 12.19
CA PHE A 90 7.32 -10.70 13.27
C PHE A 90 8.62 -9.89 13.29
N LEU A 91 8.93 -9.16 12.22
CA LEU A 91 10.25 -8.54 12.05
C LEU A 91 10.45 -7.27 12.88
N VAL A 92 9.37 -6.52 13.19
CA VAL A 92 9.48 -5.26 13.97
C VAL A 92 10.05 -5.51 15.36
N PRO A 93 9.55 -6.47 16.15
CA PRO A 93 10.12 -6.78 17.44
C PRO A 93 11.54 -7.35 17.39
N ILE A 94 11.93 -7.95 16.26
CA ILE A 94 13.28 -8.55 16.09
C ILE A 94 14.31 -7.48 15.70
N PHE A 95 14.04 -6.71 14.65
CA PHE A 95 15.00 -5.77 14.03
C PHE A 95 14.85 -4.33 14.49
N GLY A 96 13.68 -3.95 15.00
CA GLY A 96 13.29 -2.57 15.31
C GLY A 96 12.56 -1.91 14.15
N GLY A 97 11.64 -0.99 14.50
CA GLY A 97 10.73 -0.38 13.54
C GLY A 97 11.42 0.54 12.54
N ARG A 98 12.36 1.37 13.01
CA ARG A 98 13.14 2.30 12.17
C ARG A 98 13.95 1.55 11.10
N LYS A 99 14.76 0.58 11.53
CA LYS A 99 15.61 -0.21 10.63
C LYS A 99 14.79 -0.96 9.60
N LEU A 100 13.72 -1.62 10.06
CA LEU A 100 12.86 -2.39 9.18
C LEU A 100 12.12 -1.50 8.18
N THR A 101 11.54 -0.37 8.61
CA THR A 101 10.88 0.57 7.70
C THR A 101 11.84 1.06 6.62
N THR A 102 13.07 1.42 7.00
CA THR A 102 14.07 1.87 6.03
C THR A 102 14.43 0.79 5.02
N LEU A 103 14.77 -0.42 5.48
CA LEU A 103 15.17 -1.52 4.60
C LEU A 103 14.01 -1.99 3.70
N ALA A 104 12.83 -2.09 4.27
CA ALA A 104 11.63 -2.48 3.54
C ALA A 104 11.22 -1.44 2.49
N THR A 105 11.44 -0.13 2.76
CA THR A 105 11.24 0.91 1.74
C THR A 105 12.32 0.86 0.66
N LEU A 106 13.59 0.69 1.03
CA LEU A 106 14.67 0.56 0.04
C LEU A 106 14.50 -0.68 -0.85
N SER A 107 13.94 -1.78 -0.35
CA SER A 107 13.70 -2.97 -1.17
C SER A 107 12.77 -2.71 -2.36
N LEU A 108 11.94 -1.67 -2.29
CA LEU A 108 11.06 -1.26 -3.40
C LEU A 108 11.83 -0.71 -4.60
N LEU A 109 13.08 -0.29 -4.43
CA LEU A 109 13.93 0.12 -5.54
C LEU A 109 14.18 -1.01 -6.53
N ILE A 110 14.25 -2.25 -6.06
CA ILE A 110 14.52 -3.43 -6.90
C ILE A 110 13.45 -3.57 -7.98
N PRO A 111 12.15 -3.75 -7.66
CA PRO A 111 11.14 -3.90 -8.69
C PRO A 111 10.90 -2.62 -9.50
N THR A 112 11.05 -1.42 -8.92
CA THR A 112 10.78 -0.18 -9.64
C THR A 112 11.85 0.13 -10.69
N ILE A 113 13.12 -0.03 -10.34
CA ILE A 113 14.24 0.15 -11.28
C ILE A 113 14.19 -0.93 -12.36
N TRP A 114 14.02 -2.19 -11.96
CA TRP A 114 13.97 -3.30 -12.93
C TRP A 114 12.77 -3.17 -13.87
N MET A 115 11.60 -2.79 -13.38
CA MET A 115 10.42 -2.49 -14.20
C MET A 115 10.72 -1.39 -15.21
N GLY A 116 11.35 -0.29 -14.77
CA GLY A 116 11.70 0.81 -15.65
C GLY A 116 12.58 0.38 -16.83
N PHE A 117 13.55 -0.49 -16.60
CA PHE A 117 14.37 -1.03 -17.70
C PHE A 117 13.63 -2.07 -18.54
N ALA A 118 12.91 -3.00 -17.92
CA ALA A 118 12.19 -4.07 -18.62
C ALA A 118 11.09 -3.55 -19.55
N LEU A 119 10.44 -2.43 -19.20
CA LEU A 119 9.39 -1.82 -20.01
C LEU A 119 9.89 -1.05 -21.24
N GLN A 120 11.20 -0.87 -21.40
CA GLN A 120 11.77 -0.21 -22.59
C GLN A 120 11.85 -1.15 -23.81
N ASP A 121 11.96 -2.46 -23.61
CA ASP A 121 12.05 -3.43 -24.69
C ASP A 121 10.78 -4.31 -24.77
N PRO A 122 9.96 -4.16 -25.83
CA PRO A 122 8.77 -4.99 -26.05
C PRO A 122 9.04 -6.50 -26.16
N ASN A 123 10.30 -6.89 -26.44
CA ASN A 123 10.71 -8.29 -26.51
C ASN A 123 11.07 -8.89 -25.13
N THR A 124 11.01 -8.09 -24.06
CA THR A 124 11.26 -8.61 -22.70
C THR A 124 10.36 -9.79 -22.40
N PRO A 125 10.92 -10.95 -21.97
CA PRO A 125 10.15 -12.16 -21.70
C PRO A 125 9.10 -11.96 -20.60
N PHE A 126 7.94 -12.60 -20.75
CA PHE A 126 6.87 -12.58 -19.73
C PHE A 126 7.36 -13.01 -18.35
N ALA A 127 8.28 -13.99 -18.26
CA ALA A 127 8.86 -14.46 -17.00
C ALA A 127 9.58 -13.35 -16.23
N THR A 128 10.24 -12.41 -16.92
CA THR A 128 10.84 -11.23 -16.28
C THR A 128 9.80 -10.38 -15.57
N PHE A 129 8.69 -10.12 -16.22
CA PHE A 129 7.60 -9.35 -15.61
C PHE A 129 6.91 -10.09 -14.47
N VAL A 130 6.83 -11.43 -14.52
CA VAL A 130 6.35 -12.26 -13.39
C VAL A 130 7.23 -12.05 -12.16
N ILE A 131 8.56 -12.09 -12.33
CA ILE A 131 9.48 -11.88 -11.21
C ILE A 131 9.36 -10.47 -10.65
N ILE A 132 9.32 -9.45 -11.51
CA ILE A 132 9.13 -8.05 -11.08
C ILE A 132 7.79 -7.88 -10.33
N ALA A 133 6.71 -8.51 -10.83
CA ALA A 133 5.40 -8.45 -10.18
C ALA A 133 5.43 -9.11 -8.79
N LEU A 134 6.10 -10.25 -8.63
CA LEU A 134 6.30 -10.88 -7.32
C LEU A 134 7.12 -10.00 -6.37
N LEU A 135 8.15 -9.32 -6.86
CA LEU A 135 8.97 -8.40 -6.06
C LEU A 135 8.20 -7.14 -5.63
N CYS A 136 7.22 -6.68 -6.43
CA CYS A 136 6.32 -5.60 -6.01
C CYS A 136 5.53 -5.95 -4.73
N GLY A 137 5.40 -7.23 -4.40
CA GLY A 137 4.82 -7.71 -3.15
C GLY A 137 5.53 -7.25 -1.88
N PHE A 138 6.80 -6.82 -1.96
CA PHE A 138 7.47 -6.16 -0.83
C PHE A 138 6.65 -4.96 -0.32
N GLY A 139 6.01 -4.21 -1.21
CA GLY A 139 5.11 -3.12 -0.84
C GLY A 139 3.92 -3.59 0.00
N GLY A 140 3.29 -4.71 -0.39
CA GLY A 140 2.19 -5.30 0.37
C GLY A 140 2.60 -5.77 1.75
N ALA A 141 3.81 -6.32 1.89
CA ALA A 141 4.38 -6.80 3.15
C ALA A 141 4.63 -5.64 4.14
N ASN A 142 5.06 -4.47 3.66
CA ASN A 142 5.33 -3.30 4.49
C ASN A 142 4.14 -2.84 5.33
N PHE A 143 2.93 -3.15 4.92
CA PHE A 143 1.76 -2.82 5.73
C PHE A 143 1.81 -3.47 7.11
N ALA A 144 2.15 -4.75 7.20
CA ALA A 144 2.18 -5.47 8.47
C ALA A 144 3.21 -4.88 9.43
N SER A 145 4.43 -4.62 8.96
CA SER A 145 5.49 -4.03 9.78
C SER A 145 5.18 -2.59 10.18
N SER A 146 4.65 -1.78 9.26
CA SER A 146 4.27 -0.39 9.54
C SER A 146 3.19 -0.30 10.62
N MET A 147 2.12 -1.10 10.50
CA MET A 147 1.02 -1.12 11.48
C MET A 147 1.51 -1.60 12.85
N SER A 148 2.27 -2.69 12.88
CA SER A 148 2.87 -3.20 14.11
C SER A 148 3.76 -2.16 14.79
N ASN A 149 4.64 -1.49 14.03
CA ASN A 149 5.52 -0.47 14.58
C ASN A 149 4.75 0.68 15.21
N ILE A 150 3.77 1.26 14.51
CA ILE A 150 3.00 2.40 15.03
C ILE A 150 2.14 2.02 16.25
N SER A 151 1.63 0.78 16.31
CA SER A 151 0.85 0.32 17.47
C SER A 151 1.64 0.36 18.77
N PHE A 152 2.96 0.16 18.74
CA PHE A 152 3.80 0.26 19.94
C PHE A 152 4.05 1.69 20.43
N PHE A 153 3.86 2.68 19.57
CA PHE A 153 4.08 4.07 19.94
C PHE A 153 2.88 4.72 20.65
N TYR A 154 1.66 4.21 20.43
CA TYR A 154 0.44 4.89 20.89
C TYR A 154 -0.25 4.17 22.05
N PRO A 155 -0.86 4.92 22.98
CA PRO A 155 -1.69 4.34 24.04
C PRO A 155 -2.91 3.67 23.44
N LYS A 156 -3.45 2.66 24.12
CA LYS A 156 -4.60 1.86 23.64
C LYS A 156 -5.82 2.72 23.28
N SER A 157 -6.06 3.79 24.03
CA SER A 157 -7.17 4.74 23.79
C SER A 157 -7.06 5.54 22.47
N GLN A 158 -5.90 5.60 21.85
CA GLN A 158 -5.64 6.35 20.62
C GLN A 158 -5.10 5.46 19.48
N GLN A 159 -4.97 4.16 19.71
CA GLN A 159 -4.43 3.23 18.70
C GLN A 159 -5.30 3.14 17.44
N GLY A 160 -6.64 3.11 17.58
CA GLY A 160 -7.55 3.06 16.44
C GLY A 160 -7.37 4.25 15.51
N THR A 161 -7.32 5.45 16.07
CA THR A 161 -7.07 6.69 15.32
C THR A 161 -5.70 6.70 14.66
N ALA A 162 -4.63 6.38 15.40
CA ALA A 162 -3.26 6.38 14.87
C ALA A 162 -3.06 5.34 13.76
N MET A 163 -3.56 4.13 13.96
CA MET A 163 -3.50 3.07 12.97
C MET A 163 -4.41 3.37 11.77
N GLY A 164 -5.57 3.98 11.99
CA GLY A 164 -6.47 4.46 10.95
C GLY A 164 -5.81 5.52 10.06
N LEU A 165 -5.10 6.48 10.66
CA LEU A 165 -4.31 7.48 9.93
C LEU A 165 -3.16 6.83 9.15
N ASN A 166 -2.36 5.98 9.78
CA ASN A 166 -1.24 5.31 9.13
C ASN A 166 -1.72 4.45 7.94
N ALA A 167 -2.74 3.63 8.17
CA ALA A 167 -3.31 2.78 7.13
C ALA A 167 -4.03 3.58 6.04
N GLY A 168 -4.85 4.56 6.42
CA GLY A 168 -5.63 5.37 5.48
C GLY A 168 -4.73 6.18 4.56
N LEU A 169 -3.87 7.01 5.12
CA LEU A 169 -2.95 7.84 4.34
C LEU A 169 -1.90 7.00 3.61
N GLY A 170 -1.48 5.85 4.15
CA GLY A 170 -0.66 4.88 3.42
C GLY A 170 -1.39 4.31 2.20
N ASN A 171 -2.66 3.91 2.35
CA ASN A 171 -3.47 3.38 1.25
C ASN A 171 -3.74 4.39 0.14
N LEU A 172 -3.61 5.71 0.41
CA LEU A 172 -3.63 6.73 -0.65
C LEU A 172 -2.61 6.45 -1.75
N GLY A 173 -1.54 5.70 -1.46
CA GLY A 173 -0.56 5.27 -2.45
C GLY A 173 -1.18 4.56 -3.65
N VAL A 174 -2.26 3.79 -3.44
CA VAL A 174 -3.01 3.15 -4.54
C VAL A 174 -3.59 4.20 -5.48
N SER A 175 -4.28 5.18 -4.92
CA SER A 175 -4.90 6.26 -5.68
C SER A 175 -3.86 7.19 -6.31
N VAL A 176 -2.83 7.58 -5.56
CA VAL A 176 -1.72 8.41 -6.05
C VAL A 176 -1.03 7.74 -7.24
N MET A 177 -0.77 6.44 -7.17
CA MET A 177 -0.17 5.70 -8.28
C MET A 177 -1.10 5.67 -9.49
N GLN A 178 -2.37 5.36 -9.31
CA GLN A 178 -3.34 5.29 -10.41
C GLN A 178 -3.61 6.65 -11.06
N PHE A 179 -3.39 7.74 -10.34
CA PHE A 179 -3.46 9.10 -10.87
C PHE A 179 -2.14 9.56 -11.52
N LEU A 180 -1.02 9.36 -10.82
CA LEU A 180 0.29 9.90 -11.22
C LEU A 180 0.88 9.13 -12.42
N VAL A 181 0.82 7.80 -12.42
CA VAL A 181 1.46 6.99 -13.48
C VAL A 181 0.89 7.32 -14.86
N PRO A 182 -0.42 7.41 -15.09
CA PRO A 182 -0.95 7.85 -16.39
C PRO A 182 -0.46 9.22 -16.85
N ALA A 183 -0.19 10.14 -15.91
CA ALA A 183 0.33 11.47 -16.24
C ALA A 183 1.81 11.43 -16.63
N VAL A 184 2.63 10.71 -15.87
CA VAL A 184 4.10 10.69 -16.09
C VAL A 184 4.54 9.84 -17.29
N ILE A 185 3.76 8.84 -17.69
CA ILE A 185 4.07 8.05 -18.89
C ILE A 185 3.86 8.82 -20.20
N GLY A 186 3.16 9.96 -20.18
CA GLY A 186 2.98 10.84 -21.33
C GLY A 186 4.10 11.84 -21.53
N VAL A 187 5.08 11.93 -20.63
CA VAL A 187 6.10 12.98 -20.60
C VAL A 187 7.50 12.40 -20.38
N GLY A 188 8.48 12.86 -21.13
CA GLY A 188 9.89 12.48 -20.99
C GLY A 188 10.58 13.16 -19.79
N ILE A 189 10.12 12.87 -18.56
CA ILE A 189 10.54 13.57 -17.33
C ILE A 189 12.00 13.30 -16.92
N PHE A 190 12.60 12.20 -17.38
CA PHE A 190 13.98 11.84 -17.03
C PHE A 190 14.99 12.13 -18.17
N GLY A 191 14.53 12.72 -19.29
CA GLY A 191 15.40 13.00 -20.45
C GLY A 191 16.16 11.76 -20.91
N ALA A 192 17.44 11.94 -21.22
CA ALA A 192 18.32 10.85 -21.66
C ALA A 192 18.50 9.72 -20.63
N LEU A 193 18.33 10.00 -19.34
CA LEU A 193 18.42 8.98 -18.27
C LEU A 193 17.20 8.05 -18.24
N GLY A 194 16.07 8.50 -18.80
CA GLY A 194 14.83 7.73 -18.81
C GLY A 194 14.70 6.74 -19.96
N GLY A 195 15.61 6.76 -20.93
CA GLY A 195 15.53 5.96 -22.16
C GLY A 195 14.58 6.55 -23.21
N ASP A 196 14.48 5.88 -24.36
CA ASP A 196 13.72 6.35 -25.52
C ASP A 196 12.20 6.21 -25.34
N ALA A 197 11.46 7.06 -26.05
CA ALA A 197 10.01 7.00 -26.12
C ALA A 197 9.56 5.78 -26.95
N GLN A 198 8.52 5.11 -26.48
CA GLN A 198 7.80 4.13 -27.30
C GLN A 198 6.76 4.85 -28.18
N THR A 199 6.63 4.41 -29.41
CA THR A 199 5.58 4.90 -30.30
C THR A 199 4.37 3.97 -30.21
N THR A 200 3.22 4.50 -29.78
CA THR A 200 1.98 3.71 -29.72
C THR A 200 1.44 3.41 -31.11
N ALA A 201 0.58 2.40 -31.26
CA ALA A 201 -0.09 2.09 -32.52
C ALA A 201 -0.89 3.29 -33.10
N LYS A 202 -1.21 4.30 -32.29
CA LYS A 202 -1.89 5.55 -32.69
C LYS A 202 -0.93 6.68 -33.08
N GLY A 203 0.40 6.43 -33.12
CA GLY A 203 1.42 7.42 -33.46
C GLY A 203 1.75 8.42 -32.33
N THR A 204 1.23 8.21 -31.12
CA THR A 204 1.57 9.03 -29.95
C THR A 204 2.79 8.50 -29.23
N THR A 205 3.61 9.40 -28.68
CA THR A 205 4.76 9.02 -27.85
C THR A 205 4.35 8.65 -26.44
N MET A 206 5.00 7.64 -25.88
CA MET A 206 4.78 7.18 -24.51
C MET A 206 6.12 6.76 -23.88
N TYR A 207 6.25 6.97 -22.58
CA TYR A 207 7.41 6.58 -21.77
C TYR A 207 6.92 5.63 -20.67
N LEU A 208 6.54 4.40 -21.03
CA LEU A 208 5.95 3.45 -20.06
C LEU A 208 6.90 3.12 -18.91
N GLN A 209 8.21 3.17 -19.14
CA GLN A 209 9.26 3.00 -18.14
C GLN A 209 9.18 4.02 -16.98
N ASN A 210 8.61 5.20 -17.21
CA ASN A 210 8.41 6.19 -16.16
C ASN A 210 7.48 5.70 -15.05
N ALA A 211 6.62 4.71 -15.34
CA ALA A 211 5.82 4.04 -14.32
C ALA A 211 6.69 3.45 -13.19
N GLY A 212 7.87 2.92 -13.53
CA GLY A 212 8.84 2.43 -12.54
C GLY A 212 9.72 3.56 -11.99
N PHE A 213 10.32 4.34 -12.84
CA PHE A 213 11.38 5.29 -12.45
C PHE A 213 10.89 6.45 -11.58
N VAL A 214 9.65 6.90 -11.71
CA VAL A 214 9.11 8.03 -10.93
C VAL A 214 9.16 7.80 -9.41
N TRP A 215 9.12 6.55 -8.98
CA TRP A 215 9.14 6.19 -7.57
C TRP A 215 10.55 6.19 -6.96
N VAL A 216 11.60 6.02 -7.77
CA VAL A 216 12.98 5.87 -7.30
C VAL A 216 13.44 7.02 -6.40
N PRO A 217 13.38 8.30 -6.80
CA PRO A 217 13.80 9.40 -5.95
C PRO A 217 12.93 9.52 -4.69
N LEU A 218 11.63 9.26 -4.79
CA LEU A 218 10.70 9.34 -3.66
C LEU A 218 10.97 8.24 -2.63
N ILE A 219 11.27 7.02 -3.07
CA ILE A 219 11.65 5.89 -2.21
C ILE A 219 12.92 6.22 -1.44
N ILE A 220 13.95 6.77 -2.10
CA ILE A 220 15.22 7.16 -1.46
C ILE A 220 14.96 8.22 -0.38
N ILE A 221 14.21 9.28 -0.71
CA ILE A 221 13.89 10.36 0.24
C ILE A 221 13.14 9.81 1.45
N ALA A 222 12.12 8.98 1.24
CA ALA A 222 11.33 8.41 2.33
C ALA A 222 12.15 7.46 3.20
N ALA A 223 13.02 6.64 2.60
CA ALA A 223 13.92 5.75 3.34
C ALA A 223 14.94 6.53 4.18
N LEU A 224 15.50 7.62 3.66
CA LEU A 224 16.38 8.51 4.41
C LEU A 224 15.61 9.20 5.56
N ALA A 225 14.38 9.66 5.32
CA ALA A 225 13.54 10.21 6.38
C ALA A 225 13.27 9.18 7.47
N ALA A 226 13.01 7.92 7.13
CA ALA A 226 12.85 6.84 8.10
C ALA A 226 14.15 6.57 8.87
N TRP A 227 15.28 6.48 8.20
CA TRP A 227 16.58 6.24 8.82
C TRP A 227 16.99 7.31 9.82
N PHE A 228 16.80 8.57 9.47
CA PHE A 228 17.23 9.70 10.30
C PHE A 228 16.16 10.20 11.30
N GLY A 229 14.88 10.02 11.00
CA GLY A 229 13.78 10.61 11.76
C GLY A 229 12.99 9.66 12.65
N MET A 230 13.00 8.34 12.40
CA MET A 230 12.28 7.36 13.21
C MET A 230 13.11 6.82 14.37
N ASN A 231 12.43 6.17 15.31
CA ASN A 231 13.03 5.55 16.49
C ASN A 231 12.79 4.04 16.51
N ASP A 232 13.68 3.33 17.22
CA ASP A 232 13.51 1.93 17.61
C ASP A 232 13.13 1.87 19.10
N LEU A 233 12.07 1.11 19.45
CA LEU A 233 11.64 0.91 20.83
C LEU A 233 12.22 -0.38 21.37
N SER A 234 12.93 -0.30 22.52
CA SER A 234 13.47 -1.49 23.19
C SER A 234 12.38 -2.31 23.86
N SER A 235 11.31 -1.66 24.34
CA SER A 235 10.16 -2.29 24.96
C SER A 235 9.34 -3.15 23.99
N ALA A 236 9.45 -2.91 22.66
CA ALA A 236 8.79 -3.70 21.63
C ALA A 236 9.54 -4.98 21.24
N LYS A 237 10.72 -5.22 21.81
CA LYS A 237 11.53 -6.40 21.47
C LYS A 237 10.91 -7.70 21.99
N ALA A 238 10.76 -8.65 21.09
CA ALA A 238 10.32 -10.01 21.40
C ALA A 238 10.97 -10.99 20.43
N SER A 239 11.30 -12.21 20.91
CA SER A 239 11.78 -13.28 20.04
C SER A 239 10.65 -13.82 19.16
N PHE A 240 10.99 -14.52 18.07
CA PHE A 240 9.98 -15.21 17.25
C PHE A 240 9.16 -16.22 18.08
N LYS A 241 9.82 -16.93 19.03
CA LYS A 241 9.17 -17.89 19.93
C LYS A 241 8.10 -17.21 20.79
N ASP A 242 8.40 -16.05 21.36
CA ASP A 242 7.44 -15.32 22.19
C ASP A 242 6.22 -14.83 21.38
N GLN A 243 6.45 -14.43 20.14
CA GLN A 243 5.41 -13.98 19.23
C GLN A 243 4.57 -15.14 18.67
N SER A 244 5.14 -16.34 18.49
CA SER A 244 4.47 -17.49 17.86
C SER A 244 3.28 -18.02 18.64
N VAL A 245 3.14 -17.66 19.92
CA VAL A 245 1.96 -17.96 20.76
C VAL A 245 0.66 -17.49 20.09
N ILE A 246 0.70 -16.47 19.21
CA ILE A 246 -0.46 -15.96 18.50
C ILE A 246 -1.13 -17.02 17.62
N PHE A 247 -0.39 -17.98 17.09
CA PHE A 247 -0.92 -19.06 16.24
C PHE A 247 -1.84 -20.02 16.98
N GLY A 248 -1.69 -20.15 18.31
CA GLY A 248 -2.57 -20.94 19.17
C GLY A 248 -3.84 -20.21 19.59
N ARG A 249 -3.97 -18.92 19.29
CA ARG A 249 -5.13 -18.13 19.72
C ARG A 249 -6.23 -18.13 18.66
N GLN A 250 -7.41 -18.65 18.98
CA GLN A 250 -8.58 -18.67 18.10
C GLN A 250 -8.94 -17.27 17.57
N GLN A 251 -8.86 -16.25 18.44
CA GLN A 251 -9.17 -14.86 18.06
C GLN A 251 -8.28 -14.35 16.91
N ASN A 252 -7.04 -14.78 16.84
CA ASN A 252 -6.14 -14.42 15.74
C ASN A 252 -6.71 -14.90 14.39
N TRP A 253 -7.16 -16.13 14.30
CA TRP A 253 -7.70 -16.70 13.07
C TRP A 253 -9.01 -16.04 12.65
N ILE A 254 -9.90 -15.75 13.62
CA ILE A 254 -11.13 -15.01 13.36
C ILE A 254 -10.78 -13.62 12.79
N MET A 255 -9.84 -12.90 13.40
CA MET A 255 -9.42 -11.58 12.90
C MET A 255 -8.75 -11.66 11.52
N CYS A 256 -7.99 -12.72 11.22
CA CYS A 256 -7.42 -12.94 9.88
C CYS A 256 -8.52 -13.11 8.82
N ILE A 257 -9.58 -13.87 9.10
CA ILE A 257 -10.72 -14.06 8.18
C ILE A 257 -11.44 -12.73 7.97
N LEU A 258 -11.75 -12.00 9.05
CA LEU A 258 -12.38 -10.69 8.97
C LEU A 258 -11.51 -9.71 8.16
N TYR A 259 -10.21 -9.68 8.39
CA TYR A 259 -9.30 -8.81 7.67
C TYR A 259 -9.15 -9.20 6.18
N LEU A 260 -9.17 -10.50 5.88
CA LEU A 260 -9.17 -11.00 4.51
C LEU A 260 -10.38 -10.47 3.72
N ALA A 261 -11.58 -10.50 4.31
CA ALA A 261 -12.78 -10.02 3.66
C ALA A 261 -12.76 -8.50 3.45
N THR A 262 -12.35 -7.70 4.45
CA THR A 262 -12.34 -6.23 4.35
C THR A 262 -11.17 -5.70 3.49
N PHE A 263 -9.95 -5.99 3.92
CA PHE A 263 -8.77 -5.45 3.25
C PHE A 263 -8.44 -6.17 1.94
N GLY A 264 -8.71 -7.49 1.89
CA GLY A 264 -8.57 -8.27 0.66
C GLY A 264 -9.48 -7.75 -0.44
N SER A 265 -10.74 -7.41 -0.11
CA SER A 265 -11.67 -6.76 -1.05
C SER A 265 -11.14 -5.40 -1.52
N PHE A 266 -10.68 -4.54 -0.60
CA PHE A 266 -10.12 -3.24 -0.95
C PHE A 266 -8.98 -3.36 -1.96
N ILE A 267 -8.00 -4.22 -1.71
CA ILE A 267 -6.84 -4.38 -2.59
C ILE A 267 -7.22 -5.09 -3.89
N GLY A 268 -8.00 -6.17 -3.81
CA GLY A 268 -8.41 -6.94 -4.98
C GLY A 268 -9.21 -6.11 -5.97
N PHE A 269 -10.22 -5.41 -5.49
CA PHE A 269 -11.01 -4.52 -6.33
C PHE A 269 -10.19 -3.33 -6.84
N SER A 270 -9.40 -2.66 -6.00
CA SER A 270 -8.57 -1.54 -6.44
C SER A 270 -7.56 -1.92 -7.53
N ALA A 271 -6.96 -3.11 -7.44
CA ALA A 271 -6.03 -3.60 -8.44
C ALA A 271 -6.73 -4.03 -9.74
N ALA A 272 -7.90 -4.66 -9.64
CA ALA A 272 -8.66 -5.14 -10.80
C ALA A 272 -9.48 -4.03 -11.49
N PHE A 273 -9.80 -2.95 -10.79
CA PHE A 273 -10.74 -1.93 -11.20
C PHE A 273 -10.46 -1.29 -12.58
N PRO A 274 -9.22 -0.85 -12.90
CA PRO A 274 -8.93 -0.28 -14.21
C PRO A 274 -9.19 -1.28 -15.36
N MET A 275 -8.81 -2.54 -15.16
CA MET A 275 -9.01 -3.58 -16.18
C MET A 275 -10.48 -3.96 -16.30
N LEU A 276 -11.21 -4.04 -15.19
CA LEU A 276 -12.64 -4.35 -15.18
C LEU A 276 -13.45 -3.26 -15.90
N ILE A 277 -13.15 -1.98 -15.66
CA ILE A 277 -13.78 -0.87 -16.40
C ILE A 277 -13.49 -1.02 -17.91
N LYS A 278 -12.22 -1.26 -18.28
CA LYS A 278 -11.83 -1.40 -19.70
C LYS A 278 -12.59 -2.53 -20.41
N GLN A 279 -12.88 -3.61 -19.70
CA GLN A 279 -13.58 -4.78 -20.26
C GLN A 279 -15.09 -4.61 -20.30
N SER A 280 -15.69 -3.99 -19.26
CA SER A 280 -17.15 -3.91 -19.10
C SER A 280 -17.77 -2.64 -19.67
N PHE A 281 -16.98 -1.57 -19.77
CA PHE A 281 -17.41 -0.23 -20.23
C PHE A 281 -16.39 0.32 -21.24
N PRO A 282 -16.40 -0.15 -22.52
CA PRO A 282 -15.38 0.19 -23.52
C PRO A 282 -15.27 1.69 -23.82
N ASP A 283 -16.37 2.43 -23.66
CA ASP A 283 -16.42 3.88 -23.90
C ASP A 283 -15.81 4.72 -22.77
N VAL A 284 -15.52 4.09 -21.62
CA VAL A 284 -14.96 4.78 -20.45
C VAL A 284 -13.45 4.58 -20.40
N ASN A 285 -12.70 5.69 -20.30
CA ASN A 285 -11.26 5.60 -20.05
C ASN A 285 -11.00 5.29 -18.56
N PRO A 286 -10.57 4.06 -18.22
CA PRO A 286 -10.40 3.64 -16.83
C PRO A 286 -9.36 4.48 -16.07
N LEU A 287 -8.32 4.96 -16.77
CA LEU A 287 -7.23 5.70 -16.15
C LEU A 287 -7.61 7.10 -15.69
N LYS A 288 -8.77 7.62 -16.15
CA LYS A 288 -9.30 8.91 -15.69
C LYS A 288 -10.13 8.83 -14.42
N VAL A 289 -10.62 7.65 -14.06
CA VAL A 289 -11.61 7.50 -12.99
C VAL A 289 -11.21 6.48 -11.92
N ALA A 290 -10.38 5.49 -12.26
CA ALA A 290 -10.09 4.37 -11.36
C ALA A 290 -9.48 4.78 -10.01
N PHE A 291 -8.69 5.84 -9.97
CA PHE A 291 -8.06 6.34 -8.74
C PHE A 291 -9.06 6.82 -7.69
N LEU A 292 -10.29 7.18 -8.09
CA LEU A 292 -11.30 7.73 -7.17
C LEU A 292 -11.82 6.69 -6.18
N GLY A 293 -11.96 5.42 -6.56
CA GLY A 293 -12.39 4.35 -5.66
C GLY A 293 -11.45 4.19 -4.47
N PRO A 294 -10.16 3.87 -4.70
CA PRO A 294 -9.18 3.79 -3.61
C PRO A 294 -9.00 5.09 -2.83
N LEU A 295 -9.19 6.26 -3.46
CA LEU A 295 -9.12 7.56 -2.81
C LEU A 295 -10.17 7.66 -1.70
N VAL A 296 -11.42 7.40 -2.04
CA VAL A 296 -12.53 7.45 -1.07
C VAL A 296 -12.30 6.45 0.05
N GLY A 297 -11.99 5.19 -0.28
CA GLY A 297 -11.73 4.14 0.71
C GLY A 297 -10.58 4.49 1.66
N ALA A 298 -9.50 5.08 1.15
CA ALA A 298 -8.35 5.51 1.94
C ALA A 298 -8.69 6.67 2.90
N LEU A 299 -9.44 7.67 2.44
CA LEU A 299 -9.82 8.83 3.24
C LEU A 299 -10.82 8.49 4.35
N PHE A 300 -11.70 7.51 4.14
CA PHE A 300 -12.63 7.07 5.18
C PHE A 300 -11.99 6.21 6.28
N ARG A 301 -10.80 5.67 6.08
CA ARG A 301 -10.12 4.83 7.08
C ARG A 301 -9.79 5.53 8.40
N PRO A 302 -9.24 6.75 8.42
CA PRO A 302 -9.03 7.49 9.67
C PRO A 302 -10.33 7.72 10.45
N PHE A 303 -11.42 8.03 9.73
CA PHE A 303 -12.74 8.18 10.34
C PHE A 303 -13.24 6.87 10.96
N GLY A 304 -13.09 5.74 10.26
CA GLY A 304 -13.41 4.41 10.79
C GLY A 304 -12.59 4.05 12.03
N GLY A 305 -11.30 4.39 12.06
CA GLY A 305 -10.43 4.20 13.22
C GLY A 305 -10.89 5.01 14.45
N TRP A 306 -11.18 6.30 14.24
CA TRP A 306 -11.73 7.17 15.29
C TRP A 306 -13.09 6.68 15.79
N LEU A 307 -13.96 6.22 14.89
CA LEU A 307 -15.26 5.66 15.27
C LEU A 307 -15.10 4.36 16.07
N ALA A 308 -14.11 3.53 15.73
CA ALA A 308 -13.79 2.31 16.45
C ALA A 308 -13.28 2.58 17.88
N ASP A 309 -12.51 3.65 18.08
CA ASP A 309 -12.07 4.09 19.42
C ASP A 309 -13.26 4.52 20.29
N LYS A 310 -14.34 5.06 19.69
CA LYS A 310 -15.55 5.52 20.41
C LYS A 310 -16.62 4.44 20.63
N LEU A 311 -16.94 3.66 19.61
CA LEU A 311 -18.07 2.72 19.62
C LEU A 311 -17.65 1.27 19.87
N GLY A 312 -16.33 1.00 19.79
CA GLY A 312 -15.76 -0.33 19.82
C GLY A 312 -15.62 -0.95 18.44
N GLY A 313 -14.46 -1.57 18.19
CA GLY A 313 -14.10 -2.12 16.88
C GLY A 313 -15.07 -3.18 16.35
N ALA A 314 -15.64 -4.03 17.22
CA ALA A 314 -16.56 -5.08 16.79
C ALA A 314 -17.85 -4.53 16.16
N LYS A 315 -18.45 -3.50 16.77
CA LYS A 315 -19.67 -2.86 16.25
C LYS A 315 -19.40 -2.19 14.89
N VAL A 316 -18.31 -1.43 14.81
CA VAL A 316 -17.93 -0.74 13.57
C VAL A 316 -17.64 -1.75 12.46
N THR A 317 -16.97 -2.86 12.76
CA THR A 317 -16.72 -3.94 11.81
C THR A 317 -18.02 -4.57 11.31
N LEU A 318 -18.98 -4.85 12.20
CA LEU A 318 -20.27 -5.43 11.81
C LEU A 318 -21.05 -4.50 10.87
N ILE A 319 -21.11 -3.20 11.19
CA ILE A 319 -21.75 -2.20 10.32
C ILE A 319 -21.07 -2.15 8.95
N ASN A 320 -19.73 -2.13 8.93
CA ASN A 320 -18.97 -2.11 7.70
C ASN A 320 -19.26 -3.33 6.81
N TYR A 321 -19.38 -4.53 7.38
CA TYR A 321 -19.75 -5.73 6.61
C TYR A 321 -21.16 -5.65 6.05
N GLY A 322 -22.11 -5.10 6.80
CA GLY A 322 -23.47 -4.87 6.30
C GLY A 322 -23.48 -3.95 5.07
N VAL A 323 -22.75 -2.83 5.15
CA VAL A 323 -22.61 -1.89 4.04
C VAL A 323 -21.93 -2.55 2.85
N MET A 324 -20.82 -3.27 3.06
CA MET A 324 -20.10 -4.00 2.00
C MET A 324 -21.01 -5.00 1.27
N ALA A 325 -21.82 -5.77 1.99
CA ALA A 325 -22.74 -6.73 1.38
C ALA A 325 -23.76 -6.04 0.47
N LEU A 326 -24.33 -4.94 0.92
CA LEU A 326 -25.28 -4.14 0.13
C LEU A 326 -24.62 -3.52 -1.12
N THR A 327 -23.44 -2.97 -0.97
CA THR A 327 -22.71 -2.34 -2.10
C THR A 327 -22.28 -3.38 -3.14
N VAL A 328 -21.83 -4.56 -2.73
CA VAL A 328 -21.51 -5.66 -3.68
C VAL A 328 -22.73 -6.07 -4.49
N ILE A 329 -23.90 -6.22 -3.88
CA ILE A 329 -25.16 -6.53 -4.58
C ILE A 329 -25.48 -5.43 -5.59
N ALA A 330 -25.36 -4.17 -5.19
CA ALA A 330 -25.61 -3.03 -6.06
C ALA A 330 -24.62 -2.95 -7.23
N VAL A 331 -23.34 -3.19 -6.98
CA VAL A 331 -22.30 -3.29 -8.04
C VAL A 331 -22.64 -4.36 -9.06
N MET A 332 -23.06 -5.57 -8.62
CA MET A 332 -23.47 -6.64 -9.53
C MET A 332 -24.70 -6.27 -10.37
N TYR A 333 -25.66 -5.60 -9.76
CA TYR A 333 -26.86 -5.13 -10.46
C TYR A 333 -26.51 -4.11 -11.56
N PHE A 334 -25.75 -3.04 -11.22
CA PHE A 334 -25.40 -2.00 -12.17
C PHE A 334 -24.43 -2.47 -13.26
N LEU A 335 -23.54 -3.40 -12.94
CA LEU A 335 -22.67 -4.05 -13.93
C LEU A 335 -23.50 -4.82 -14.97
N LYS A 336 -24.48 -5.60 -14.52
CA LYS A 336 -25.39 -6.35 -15.40
C LYS A 336 -26.30 -5.43 -16.21
N ALA A 337 -26.71 -4.30 -15.65
CA ALA A 337 -27.52 -3.28 -16.32
C ALA A 337 -26.72 -2.39 -17.31
N GLY A 338 -25.39 -2.53 -17.40
CA GLY A 338 -24.53 -1.69 -18.22
C GLY A 338 -24.47 -0.21 -17.76
N ASN A 339 -24.87 0.07 -16.53
CA ASN A 339 -24.92 1.44 -15.98
C ASN A 339 -23.61 1.77 -15.26
N PHE A 340 -22.72 2.47 -15.96
CA PHE A 340 -21.42 2.86 -15.40
C PHE A 340 -21.55 3.79 -14.18
N ALA A 341 -22.44 4.76 -14.20
CA ALA A 341 -22.57 5.73 -13.09
C ALA A 341 -23.02 5.03 -11.80
N GLY A 342 -24.02 4.15 -11.87
CA GLY A 342 -24.46 3.35 -10.72
C GLY A 342 -23.40 2.38 -10.23
N TYR A 343 -22.72 1.68 -11.15
CA TYR A 343 -21.59 0.81 -10.86
C TYR A 343 -20.48 1.55 -10.11
N PHE A 344 -20.07 2.71 -10.64
CA PHE A 344 -18.99 3.52 -10.08
C PHE A 344 -19.34 4.10 -8.70
N ALA A 345 -20.58 4.54 -8.51
CA ALA A 345 -21.04 5.09 -7.22
C ALA A 345 -21.11 4.04 -6.11
N CYS A 346 -21.33 2.76 -6.45
CA CYS A 346 -21.42 1.67 -5.48
C CYS A 346 -20.08 0.94 -5.25
N PHE A 347 -19.13 1.12 -6.14
CA PHE A 347 -17.82 0.50 -6.07
C PHE A 347 -16.92 1.21 -5.08
#